data_bc29fa41f3b85d1763a03d90912d0762
#
_entry.id   bc29fa41f3b85d1763a03d90912d0762
#
_cell.length_a   1.000
_cell.length_b   1.000
_cell.length_c   1.000
_cell.angle_alpha   90.00
_cell.angle_beta   90.00
_cell.angle_gamma   90.00
#
_symmetry.space_group_name_H-M   'P 1'
#
loop_
_entity.id
_entity.type
_entity.pdbx_description
1 polymer ?
#
loop_
_entity_poly.entity_id
_entity_poly.type
_entity_poly.pdbx_seq_one_letter_code
_entity_poly.pdbx_strand_id
1 'polypeptide(L)'
;DLAKATVAEGYDREYSLVYMDIDARLNRIPAAYKDPREIEKRMHREYDSTRRQANIFLLNGRSFPFTLRDTPIEVKSGERIKLRILNAGARPMKLHTHGHHPTLTHLDGYPVPAGMRYTRDVFDIGAAQRIDLELRAGSDDRYASGPGVWIMHDHTEHTVTNKGISPGGDITAIIYEGFMGDDGLPKVATSLKRFFDPEYYRGHVPVFDPAIFKTTREDYEYGWPEEKPVGGAFDYPVRKAN
;
A
#
# COMPACT_ATOMS: atom_id res chain seq x y z
N ASP A 1 10.31 10.61 -16.76
CA ASP A 1 10.76 9.22 -16.98
C ASP A 1 11.52 8.76 -15.74
N LEU A 2 10.82 8.06 -14.81
CA LEU A 2 11.42 7.58 -13.56
C LEU A 2 12.59 6.61 -13.80
N ALA A 3 12.65 5.98 -14.96
CA ALA A 3 13.74 5.10 -15.37
C ALA A 3 15.08 5.82 -15.58
N LYS A 4 15.08 7.16 -15.63
CA LYS A 4 16.29 8.00 -15.80
C LYS A 4 16.65 8.78 -14.54
N ALA A 5 15.98 8.53 -13.42
CA ALA A 5 16.34 9.15 -12.16
C ALA A 5 17.76 8.72 -11.77
N THR A 6 18.60 9.68 -11.41
CA THR A 6 19.96 9.40 -10.94
C THR A 6 19.87 8.71 -9.58
N VAL A 7 20.42 7.51 -9.47
CA VAL A 7 20.51 6.80 -8.19
C VAL A 7 21.41 7.59 -7.24
N ALA A 8 21.02 7.69 -5.98
CA ALA A 8 21.78 8.40 -4.96
C ALA A 8 23.19 7.77 -4.81
N GLU A 9 24.20 8.63 -4.61
CA GLU A 9 25.59 8.19 -4.47
C GLU A 9 25.74 7.13 -3.36
N GLY A 10 26.46 6.06 -3.67
CA GLY A 10 26.73 4.96 -2.77
C GLY A 10 25.60 3.92 -2.65
N TYR A 11 24.57 4.02 -3.50
CA TYR A 11 23.52 3.02 -3.65
C TYR A 11 23.57 2.39 -5.03
N ASP A 12 23.16 1.12 -5.12
CA ASP A 12 23.10 0.37 -6.37
C ASP A 12 21.76 0.61 -7.06
N ARG A 13 20.69 0.78 -6.27
CA ARG A 13 19.33 1.08 -6.77
C ARG A 13 18.60 2.04 -5.83
N GLU A 14 17.59 2.70 -6.40
CA GLU A 14 16.72 3.60 -5.67
C GLU A 14 15.26 3.39 -6.11
N TYR A 15 14.36 3.32 -5.14
CA TYR A 15 12.92 3.20 -5.36
C TYR A 15 12.16 4.31 -4.65
N SER A 16 11.25 4.96 -5.36
CA SER A 16 10.32 5.94 -4.79
C SER A 16 8.97 5.27 -4.58
N LEU A 17 8.50 5.25 -3.35
CA LEU A 17 7.32 4.54 -2.89
C LEU A 17 6.34 5.53 -2.28
N VAL A 18 5.25 5.79 -2.99
CA VAL A 18 4.19 6.71 -2.56
C VAL A 18 2.98 5.88 -2.11
N TYR A 19 2.77 5.83 -0.82
CA TYR A 19 1.60 5.20 -0.21
C TYR A 19 0.45 6.19 -0.13
N MET A 20 -0.74 5.75 -0.46
CA MET A 20 -1.94 6.57 -0.45
C MET A 20 -3.14 5.78 0.05
N ASP A 21 -3.94 6.41 0.89
CA ASP A 21 -5.22 5.88 1.32
C ASP A 21 -6.36 6.73 0.75
N ILE A 22 -7.41 6.09 0.25
CA ILE A 22 -8.54 6.74 -0.40
C ILE A 22 -9.84 6.40 0.32
N ASP A 23 -10.61 7.43 0.65
CA ASP A 23 -12.02 7.30 1.00
C ASP A 23 -12.85 7.41 -0.28
N ALA A 24 -13.44 6.30 -0.70
CA ALA A 24 -14.20 6.25 -1.96
C ALA A 24 -15.41 7.20 -1.96
N ARG A 25 -15.95 7.58 -0.80
CA ARG A 25 -17.07 8.54 -0.71
C ARG A 25 -16.64 9.90 -1.22
N LEU A 26 -15.45 10.38 -0.84
CA LEU A 26 -14.92 11.66 -1.34
C LEU A 26 -14.77 11.64 -2.86
N ASN A 27 -14.25 10.54 -3.42
CA ASN A 27 -14.01 10.44 -4.86
C ASN A 27 -15.30 10.38 -5.71
N ARG A 28 -16.44 10.04 -5.11
CA ARG A 28 -17.74 10.06 -5.80
C ARG A 28 -18.19 11.46 -6.15
N ILE A 29 -17.85 12.45 -5.35
CA ILE A 29 -18.28 13.84 -5.58
C ILE A 29 -17.72 14.37 -6.89
N PRO A 30 -16.40 14.40 -7.17
CA PRO A 30 -15.89 14.84 -8.46
C PRO A 30 -16.32 13.94 -9.62
N ALA A 31 -16.62 12.68 -9.38
CA ALA A 31 -17.12 11.79 -10.41
C ALA A 31 -18.59 12.08 -10.83
N ALA A 32 -19.38 12.64 -9.92
CA ALA A 32 -20.80 12.93 -10.14
C ALA A 32 -21.05 14.28 -10.80
N TYR A 33 -20.13 15.23 -10.71
CA TYR A 33 -20.30 16.59 -11.19
C TYR A 33 -19.21 16.98 -12.19
N LYS A 34 -19.57 17.81 -13.18
CA LYS A 34 -18.63 18.29 -14.22
C LYS A 34 -18.11 19.70 -13.94
N ASP A 35 -18.92 20.56 -13.30
CA ASP A 35 -18.52 21.94 -12.97
C ASP A 35 -17.65 21.94 -11.70
N PRO A 36 -16.39 22.41 -11.76
CA PRO A 36 -15.52 22.49 -10.58
C PRO A 36 -16.12 23.25 -9.41
N ARG A 37 -16.95 24.26 -9.68
CA ARG A 37 -17.60 25.05 -8.63
C ARG A 37 -18.69 24.26 -7.90
N GLU A 38 -19.39 23.38 -8.62
CA GLU A 38 -20.34 22.45 -7.99
C GLU A 38 -19.60 21.36 -7.20
N ILE A 39 -18.49 20.85 -7.70
CA ILE A 39 -17.64 19.90 -6.98
C ILE A 39 -17.19 20.50 -5.65
N GLU A 40 -16.66 21.74 -5.66
CA GLU A 40 -16.23 22.44 -4.44
C GLU A 40 -17.36 22.57 -3.41
N LYS A 41 -18.53 23.07 -3.86
CA LYS A 41 -19.70 23.23 -2.99
C LYS A 41 -20.13 21.89 -2.37
N ARG A 42 -20.12 20.81 -3.16
CA ARG A 42 -20.55 19.49 -2.71
C ARG A 42 -19.54 18.85 -1.77
N MET A 43 -18.25 19.00 -2.06
CA MET A 43 -17.21 18.52 -1.16
C MET A 43 -17.37 19.09 0.26
N HIS A 44 -17.66 20.39 0.37
CA HIS A 44 -17.87 21.02 1.68
C HIS A 44 -19.19 20.69 2.36
N ARG A 45 -20.20 20.23 1.64
CA ARG A 45 -21.56 19.98 2.16
C ARG A 45 -21.89 18.52 2.34
N GLU A 46 -21.31 17.65 1.51
CA GLU A 46 -21.66 16.22 1.46
C GLU A 46 -20.58 15.33 2.06
N TYR A 47 -19.36 15.85 2.27
CA TYR A 47 -18.26 15.10 2.83
C TYR A 47 -17.78 15.68 4.15
N ASP A 48 -17.93 14.92 5.21
CA ASP A 48 -17.38 15.24 6.52
C ASP A 48 -16.00 14.62 6.66
N SER A 49 -14.95 15.45 6.60
CA SER A 49 -13.56 14.99 6.69
C SER A 49 -13.19 14.46 8.09
N THR A 50 -13.95 14.83 9.13
CA THR A 50 -13.76 14.29 10.49
C THR A 50 -14.19 12.84 10.60
N ARG A 51 -15.01 12.37 9.66
CA ARG A 51 -15.49 10.98 9.52
C ARG A 51 -14.86 10.28 8.35
N ARG A 52 -13.65 10.69 7.96
CA ARG A 52 -12.91 10.06 6.88
C ARG A 52 -12.60 8.60 7.22
N GLN A 53 -12.98 7.71 6.31
CA GLN A 53 -12.67 6.28 6.41
C GLN A 53 -12.08 5.80 5.08
N ALA A 54 -10.77 5.69 5.05
CA ALA A 54 -10.10 5.13 3.90
C ALA A 54 -10.42 3.64 3.75
N ASN A 55 -10.76 3.24 2.54
CA ASN A 55 -11.11 1.86 2.21
C ASN A 55 -10.46 1.33 0.92
N ILE A 56 -9.59 2.13 0.31
CA ILE A 56 -8.74 1.73 -0.81
C ILE A 56 -7.32 2.17 -0.47
N PHE A 57 -6.37 1.26 -0.60
CA PHE A 57 -4.96 1.48 -0.22
C PHE A 57 -4.07 1.19 -1.42
N LEU A 58 -3.19 2.12 -1.71
CA LEU A 58 -2.41 2.14 -2.94
C LEU A 58 -0.93 2.35 -2.65
N LEU A 59 -0.10 1.71 -3.44
CA LEU A 59 1.32 2.01 -3.59
C LEU A 59 1.58 2.45 -5.04
N ASN A 60 2.14 3.66 -5.22
CA ASN A 60 2.37 4.27 -6.54
C ASN A 60 1.13 4.25 -7.45
N GLY A 61 -0.06 4.43 -6.88
CA GLY A 61 -1.32 4.44 -7.60
C GLY A 61 -1.85 3.04 -7.98
N ARG A 62 -1.25 1.98 -7.48
CA ARG A 62 -1.66 0.59 -7.69
C ARG A 62 -2.07 -0.07 -6.38
N SER A 63 -2.95 -1.05 -6.45
CA SER A 63 -3.22 -1.96 -5.36
C SER A 63 -2.87 -3.40 -5.76
N PHE A 64 -2.69 -4.26 -4.76
CA PHE A 64 -2.53 -5.69 -5.01
C PHE A 64 -3.69 -6.23 -5.86
N PRO A 65 -3.43 -7.07 -6.86
CA PRO A 65 -2.15 -7.72 -7.20
C PRO A 65 -1.24 -6.91 -8.13
N PHE A 66 -1.69 -5.77 -8.65
CA PHE A 66 -0.94 -4.98 -9.63
C PHE A 66 0.36 -4.41 -9.06
N THR A 67 0.44 -4.18 -7.76
CA THR A 67 1.67 -3.75 -7.07
C THR A 67 2.81 -4.74 -7.25
N LEU A 68 2.53 -6.05 -7.28
CA LEU A 68 3.56 -7.08 -7.46
C LEU A 68 4.22 -7.04 -8.84
N ARG A 69 3.53 -6.50 -9.84
CA ARG A 69 4.03 -6.38 -11.21
C ARG A 69 4.55 -4.97 -11.52
N ASP A 70 3.81 -3.94 -11.08
CA ASP A 70 4.04 -2.57 -11.51
C ASP A 70 4.94 -1.79 -10.52
N THR A 71 5.07 -2.26 -9.28
CA THR A 71 5.84 -1.61 -8.22
C THR A 71 6.67 -2.60 -7.36
N PRO A 72 7.29 -3.64 -7.94
CA PRO A 72 8.16 -4.53 -7.18
C PRO A 72 9.46 -3.81 -6.80
N ILE A 73 10.10 -4.27 -5.75
CA ILE A 73 11.44 -3.84 -5.34
C ILE A 73 12.41 -4.97 -5.71
N GLU A 74 12.97 -4.88 -6.89
CA GLU A 74 13.91 -5.87 -7.39
C GLU A 74 15.32 -5.60 -6.86
N VAL A 75 15.97 -6.63 -6.35
CA VAL A 75 17.29 -6.53 -5.73
C VAL A 75 18.21 -7.68 -6.13
N LYS A 76 19.52 -7.46 -6.03
CA LYS A 76 20.53 -8.52 -6.09
C LYS A 76 21.23 -8.64 -4.75
N SER A 77 21.67 -9.86 -4.42
CA SER A 77 22.48 -10.06 -3.21
C SER A 77 23.73 -9.19 -3.23
N GLY A 78 23.98 -8.50 -2.13
CA GLY A 78 25.09 -7.57 -1.95
C GLY A 78 24.76 -6.11 -2.29
N GLU A 79 23.63 -5.84 -2.95
CA GLU A 79 23.23 -4.47 -3.27
C GLU A 79 22.79 -3.67 -2.04
N ARG A 80 23.09 -2.37 -2.09
CA ARG A 80 22.55 -1.34 -1.21
C ARG A 80 21.44 -0.59 -1.93
N ILE A 81 20.26 -0.66 -1.38
CA ILE A 81 19.04 -0.11 -1.98
C ILE A 81 18.59 1.09 -1.17
N LYS A 82 18.26 2.18 -1.86
CA LYS A 82 17.61 3.33 -1.24
C LYS A 82 16.10 3.26 -1.47
N LEU A 83 15.33 3.22 -0.39
CA LEU A 83 13.87 3.34 -0.45
C LEU A 83 13.48 4.74 0.01
N ARG A 84 12.89 5.52 -0.88
CA ARG A 84 12.30 6.83 -0.56
C ARG A 84 10.81 6.67 -0.40
N ILE A 85 10.33 6.84 0.80
CA ILE A 85 8.95 6.54 1.16
C ILE A 85 8.23 7.83 1.50
N LEU A 86 7.08 8.05 0.87
CA LEU A 86 6.15 9.13 1.15
C LEU A 86 4.81 8.55 1.57
N ASN A 87 4.35 8.92 2.75
CA ASN A 87 2.95 8.71 3.12
C ASN A 87 2.10 9.89 2.59
N ALA A 88 1.51 9.72 1.43
CA ALA A 88 0.59 10.69 0.81
C ALA A 88 -0.87 10.49 1.28
N GLY A 89 -1.10 9.56 2.19
CA GLY A 89 -2.39 9.33 2.82
C GLY A 89 -2.68 10.33 3.95
N ALA A 90 -3.87 10.22 4.52
CA ALA A 90 -4.32 11.08 5.61
C ALA A 90 -4.20 10.43 7.00
N ARG A 91 -3.75 9.21 7.08
CA ARG A 91 -3.52 8.48 8.34
C ARG A 91 -2.06 8.06 8.49
N PRO A 92 -1.56 7.85 9.72
CA PRO A 92 -0.28 7.18 9.91
C PRO A 92 -0.29 5.77 9.31
N MET A 93 0.83 5.37 8.75
CA MET A 93 1.06 4.01 8.24
C MET A 93 2.19 3.33 9.01
N LYS A 94 2.20 2.01 8.99
CA LYS A 94 3.21 1.15 9.64
C LYS A 94 3.88 0.29 8.58
N LEU A 95 4.84 0.87 7.88
CA LEU A 95 5.57 0.13 6.85
C LEU A 95 6.30 -1.04 7.46
N HIS A 96 6.01 -2.25 6.99
CA HIS A 96 6.67 -3.49 7.42
C HIS A 96 7.36 -4.18 6.24
N THR A 97 8.61 -4.54 6.47
CA THR A 97 9.45 -5.28 5.53
C THR A 97 9.72 -6.68 6.05
N HIS A 98 9.16 -7.71 5.41
CA HIS A 98 9.46 -9.08 5.76
C HIS A 98 10.89 -9.45 5.39
N GLY A 99 11.53 -10.25 6.23
CA GLY A 99 12.87 -10.80 5.99
C GLY A 99 14.01 -9.77 5.92
N HIS A 100 13.70 -8.48 6.12
CA HIS A 100 14.68 -7.40 6.06
C HIS A 100 14.43 -6.36 7.15
N HIS A 101 15.51 -5.81 7.68
CA HIS A 101 15.50 -4.72 8.64
C HIS A 101 16.28 -3.54 8.06
N PRO A 102 15.64 -2.65 7.29
CA PRO A 102 16.31 -1.47 6.74
C PRO A 102 16.66 -0.46 7.83
N THR A 103 17.60 0.42 7.51
CA THR A 103 18.08 1.48 8.40
C THR A 103 17.52 2.84 7.99
N LEU A 104 16.93 3.58 8.92
CA LEU A 104 16.50 4.97 8.70
C LEU A 104 17.71 5.87 8.45
N THR A 105 17.74 6.55 7.30
CA THR A 105 18.84 7.44 6.91
C THR A 105 18.42 8.91 6.80
N HIS A 106 17.18 9.20 6.42
CA HIS A 106 16.64 10.56 6.33
C HIS A 106 15.22 10.61 6.85
N LEU A 107 14.86 11.76 7.42
CA LEU A 107 13.51 12.09 7.88
C LEU A 107 13.14 13.45 7.29
N ASP A 108 12.02 13.52 6.57
CA ASP A 108 11.51 14.71 5.88
C ASP A 108 12.54 15.44 5.00
N GLY A 109 13.45 14.66 4.37
CA GLY A 109 14.50 15.17 3.50
C GLY A 109 15.80 15.54 4.22
N TYR A 110 15.82 15.50 5.55
CA TYR A 110 17.02 15.79 6.33
C TYR A 110 17.76 14.51 6.75
N PRO A 111 19.09 14.47 6.65
CA PRO A 111 19.86 13.31 7.05
C PRO A 111 19.78 13.10 8.57
N VAL A 112 19.50 11.88 8.98
CA VAL A 112 19.59 11.47 10.39
C VAL A 112 21.06 11.28 10.75
N PRO A 113 21.56 11.96 11.81
CA PRO A 113 22.94 11.77 12.27
C PRO A 113 23.28 10.31 12.48
N ALA A 114 24.49 9.88 12.14
CA ALA A 114 24.88 8.47 12.13
C ALA A 114 24.60 7.75 13.47
N GLY A 115 24.85 8.41 14.60
CA GLY A 115 24.60 7.85 15.93
C GLY A 115 23.11 7.77 16.34
N MET A 116 22.20 8.36 15.55
CA MET A 116 20.76 8.35 15.78
C MET A 116 20.02 7.45 14.80
N ARG A 117 20.71 6.90 13.80
CA ARG A 117 20.10 5.96 12.85
C ARG A 117 19.73 4.68 13.58
N TYR A 118 18.61 4.12 13.22
CA TYR A 118 18.18 2.83 13.77
C TYR A 118 17.68 1.91 12.66
N THR A 119 17.76 0.62 12.94
CA THR A 119 17.41 -0.46 12.01
C THR A 119 16.22 -1.21 12.58
N ARG A 120 15.16 -1.37 11.82
CA ARG A 120 13.93 -2.06 12.19
C ARG A 120 13.27 -2.68 10.96
N ASP A 121 12.31 -3.54 11.20
CA ASP A 121 11.42 -4.09 10.18
C ASP A 121 10.08 -3.34 10.06
N VAL A 122 9.72 -2.53 11.09
CA VAL A 122 8.52 -1.70 11.08
C VAL A 122 8.86 -0.23 11.34
N PHE A 123 8.34 0.66 10.50
CA PHE A 123 8.46 2.13 10.62
C PHE A 123 7.09 2.78 10.67
N ASP A 124 6.84 3.55 11.74
CA ASP A 124 5.70 4.47 11.77
C ASP A 124 6.00 5.71 10.93
N ILE A 125 5.12 6.02 9.98
CA ILE A 125 5.26 7.14 9.06
C ILE A 125 3.98 7.97 9.13
N GLY A 126 4.08 9.18 9.68
CA GLY A 126 2.96 10.10 9.80
C GLY A 126 2.41 10.54 8.43
N ALA A 127 1.19 11.05 8.41
CA ALA A 127 0.62 11.66 7.21
C ALA A 127 1.51 12.79 6.69
N ALA A 128 1.76 12.84 5.38
CA ALA A 128 2.67 13.74 4.69
C ALA A 128 4.17 13.59 5.04
N GLN A 129 4.53 12.69 5.92
CA GLN A 129 5.92 12.42 6.28
C GLN A 129 6.65 11.66 5.17
N ARG A 130 7.94 11.95 5.00
CA ARG A 130 8.85 11.25 4.10
C ARG A 130 9.98 10.63 4.92
N ILE A 131 10.33 9.40 4.59
CA ILE A 131 11.52 8.76 5.15
C ILE A 131 12.35 8.14 4.05
N ASP A 132 13.67 8.14 4.22
CA ASP A 132 14.55 7.33 3.37
C ASP A 132 15.13 6.19 4.22
N LEU A 133 15.05 5.00 3.67
CA LEU A 133 15.61 3.79 4.27
C LEU A 133 16.74 3.25 3.41
N GLU A 134 17.80 2.77 4.05
CA GLU A 134 18.82 1.93 3.45
C GLU A 134 18.44 0.47 3.69
N LEU A 135 18.17 -0.26 2.62
CA LEU A 135 17.97 -1.71 2.65
C LEU A 135 19.22 -2.38 2.07
N ARG A 136 19.76 -3.34 2.78
CA ARG A 136 20.87 -4.19 2.33
C ARG A 136 20.31 -5.53 1.91
N ALA A 137 20.45 -5.85 0.64
CA ALA A 137 20.04 -7.13 0.10
C ALA A 137 21.14 -8.17 0.38
N GLY A 138 20.79 -9.30 0.95
CA GLY A 138 21.74 -10.36 1.26
C GLY A 138 21.24 -11.30 2.33
N SER A 139 22.17 -12.05 2.92
CA SER A 139 21.94 -12.89 4.08
C SER A 139 23.03 -12.60 5.10
N ASP A 140 22.64 -12.02 6.22
CA ASP A 140 23.57 -11.69 7.31
C ASP A 140 23.10 -12.23 8.67
N ASP A 141 22.10 -13.11 8.66
CA ASP A 141 21.46 -13.76 9.80
C ASP A 141 20.90 -12.80 10.88
N ARG A 142 20.93 -11.49 10.59
CA ARG A 142 20.49 -10.46 11.52
C ARG A 142 19.50 -9.46 10.90
N TYR A 143 19.83 -8.92 9.74
CA TYR A 143 19.05 -7.84 9.11
C TYR A 143 18.51 -8.20 7.74
N ALA A 144 18.96 -9.32 7.17
CA ALA A 144 18.51 -9.81 5.88
C ALA A 144 18.50 -11.34 5.84
N SER A 145 17.35 -11.91 5.54
CA SER A 145 17.11 -13.37 5.57
C SER A 145 17.53 -14.10 4.30
N GLY A 146 18.11 -13.39 3.31
CA GLY A 146 18.64 -13.99 2.08
C GLY A 146 17.72 -13.91 0.89
N PRO A 147 18.16 -14.50 -0.25
CA PRO A 147 17.41 -14.46 -1.50
C PRO A 147 16.04 -15.10 -1.41
N GLY A 148 15.05 -14.46 -2.04
CA GLY A 148 13.67 -14.94 -2.04
C GLY A 148 12.69 -13.87 -2.54
N VAL A 149 11.44 -14.07 -2.17
CA VAL A 149 10.34 -13.11 -2.34
C VAL A 149 9.83 -12.74 -0.96
N TRP A 150 9.99 -11.48 -0.57
CA TRP A 150 9.68 -10.99 0.76
C TRP A 150 8.60 -9.90 0.67
N ILE A 151 7.47 -10.13 1.30
CA ILE A 151 6.35 -9.18 1.29
C ILE A 151 6.75 -7.87 1.98
N MET A 152 6.25 -6.75 1.46
CA MET A 152 6.30 -5.46 2.10
C MET A 152 4.93 -4.79 2.01
N HIS A 153 4.44 -4.26 3.13
CA HIS A 153 3.10 -3.67 3.21
C HIS A 153 2.96 -2.74 4.42
N ASP A 154 1.90 -1.95 4.47
CA ASP A 154 1.47 -1.31 5.70
C ASP A 154 0.85 -2.37 6.64
N HIS A 155 1.40 -2.52 7.85
CA HIS A 155 0.96 -3.52 8.82
C HIS A 155 -0.32 -3.15 9.58
N THR A 156 -1.02 -2.13 9.15
CA THR A 156 -2.38 -1.89 9.64
C THR A 156 -3.31 -2.84 8.90
N GLU A 157 -3.94 -3.76 9.60
CA GLU A 157 -4.62 -4.95 9.04
C GLU A 157 -5.55 -4.67 7.84
N HIS A 158 -6.35 -3.62 7.91
CA HIS A 158 -7.28 -3.32 6.81
C HIS A 158 -6.61 -2.79 5.53
N THR A 159 -5.32 -2.42 5.58
CA THR A 159 -4.60 -1.91 4.40
C THR A 159 -4.17 -2.97 3.42
N VAL A 160 -4.19 -4.23 3.84
CA VAL A 160 -4.01 -5.39 2.94
C VAL A 160 -5.32 -5.85 2.33
N THR A 161 -6.28 -4.94 2.26
CA THR A 161 -7.59 -5.12 1.63
C THR A 161 -7.95 -3.94 0.73
N ASN A 162 -8.95 -4.11 -0.14
CA ASN A 162 -9.66 -3.00 -0.76
C ASN A 162 -11.14 -3.14 -0.44
N LYS A 163 -11.74 -2.09 0.13
CA LYS A 163 -13.13 -2.12 0.64
C LYS A 163 -13.37 -3.33 1.55
N GLY A 164 -12.37 -3.68 2.36
CA GLY A 164 -12.40 -4.82 3.27
C GLY A 164 -12.20 -6.19 2.63
N ILE A 165 -12.09 -6.29 1.32
CA ILE A 165 -11.89 -7.57 0.64
C ILE A 165 -10.38 -7.88 0.57
N SER A 166 -10.01 -9.05 1.04
CA SER A 166 -8.65 -9.59 1.06
C SER A 166 -8.47 -10.70 0.02
N PRO A 167 -7.24 -10.85 -0.57
CA PRO A 167 -6.11 -9.93 -0.47
C PRO A 167 -6.29 -8.70 -1.35
N GLY A 168 -5.74 -7.56 -0.93
CA GLY A 168 -5.85 -6.29 -1.64
C GLY A 168 -4.84 -5.27 -1.11
N GLY A 169 -5.12 -3.99 -1.32
CA GLY A 169 -4.38 -2.90 -0.71
C GLY A 169 -2.97 -2.70 -1.24
N ASP A 170 -2.07 -2.26 -0.37
CA ASP A 170 -0.74 -1.78 -0.73
C ASP A 170 0.38 -2.83 -0.66
N ILE A 171 0.02 -4.11 -0.66
CA ILE A 171 0.99 -5.21 -0.62
C ILE A 171 1.89 -5.17 -1.86
N THR A 172 3.20 -5.13 -1.65
CA THR A 172 4.23 -5.36 -2.68
C THR A 172 5.27 -6.35 -2.18
N ALA A 173 6.39 -6.51 -2.87
CA ALA A 173 7.45 -7.42 -2.46
C ALA A 173 8.85 -6.91 -2.80
N ILE A 174 9.81 -7.28 -1.96
CA ILE A 174 11.24 -7.27 -2.25
C ILE A 174 11.55 -8.60 -2.93
N ILE A 175 12.05 -8.54 -4.17
CA ILE A 175 12.22 -9.71 -5.03
C ILE A 175 13.67 -9.80 -5.47
N TYR A 176 14.33 -10.88 -5.08
CA TYR A 176 15.71 -11.12 -5.47
C TYR A 176 15.83 -11.58 -6.90
N GLU A 177 16.98 -11.27 -7.53
CA GLU A 177 17.34 -11.75 -8.86
C GLU A 177 17.13 -13.27 -8.95
N GLY A 178 16.50 -13.74 -10.04
CA GLY A 178 16.11 -15.12 -10.25
C GLY A 178 14.73 -15.51 -9.69
N PHE A 179 14.13 -14.68 -8.83
CA PHE A 179 12.80 -14.89 -8.26
C PHE A 179 11.68 -14.12 -8.97
N MET A 180 11.99 -13.36 -10.01
CA MET A 180 10.99 -12.80 -10.93
C MET A 180 10.73 -13.79 -12.07
N GLY A 181 9.46 -14.03 -12.37
CA GLY A 181 9.03 -14.86 -13.49
C GLY A 181 9.03 -14.11 -14.83
N ASP A 182 9.01 -14.83 -15.93
CA ASP A 182 8.95 -14.27 -17.29
C ASP A 182 7.63 -13.53 -17.55
N ASP A 183 6.61 -13.78 -16.74
CA ASP A 183 5.32 -13.10 -16.76
C ASP A 183 5.30 -11.79 -15.93
N GLY A 184 6.44 -11.38 -15.38
CA GLY A 184 6.58 -10.19 -14.55
C GLY A 184 5.98 -10.32 -13.14
N LEU A 185 5.74 -11.57 -12.69
CA LEU A 185 5.24 -11.85 -11.34
C LEU A 185 6.28 -12.60 -10.51
N PRO A 186 6.30 -12.41 -9.18
CA PRO A 186 7.18 -13.17 -8.31
C PRO A 186 6.96 -14.69 -8.41
N LYS A 187 8.04 -15.45 -8.43
CA LYS A 187 8.01 -16.92 -8.35
C LYS A 187 7.74 -17.37 -6.93
N VAL A 188 6.53 -17.77 -6.65
CA VAL A 188 6.10 -18.31 -5.35
C VAL A 188 5.37 -19.67 -5.56
N ALA A 189 5.19 -20.42 -4.48
CA ALA A 189 4.60 -21.75 -4.54
C ALA A 189 3.17 -21.77 -5.11
N THR A 190 2.44 -20.67 -4.94
CA THR A 190 1.06 -20.52 -5.44
C THR A 190 1.03 -19.56 -6.60
N SER A 191 0.32 -19.93 -7.69
CA SER A 191 0.14 -19.03 -8.83
C SER A 191 -0.53 -17.72 -8.43
N LEU A 192 0.17 -16.60 -8.65
CA LEU A 192 -0.34 -15.26 -8.39
C LEU A 192 -1.34 -14.78 -9.46
N LYS A 193 -1.38 -15.45 -10.62
CA LYS A 193 -2.30 -15.10 -11.73
C LYS A 193 -3.76 -15.10 -11.32
N ARG A 194 -4.14 -15.97 -10.39
CA ARG A 194 -5.51 -16.05 -9.89
C ARG A 194 -6.00 -14.75 -9.29
N PHE A 195 -5.12 -13.95 -8.69
CA PHE A 195 -5.48 -12.68 -8.07
C PHE A 195 -5.75 -11.56 -9.08
N PHE A 196 -5.41 -11.76 -10.35
CA PHE A 196 -5.75 -10.85 -11.46
C PHE A 196 -7.10 -11.20 -12.09
N ASP A 197 -7.71 -12.33 -11.71
CA ASP A 197 -9.01 -12.76 -12.18
C ASP A 197 -10.10 -12.25 -11.21
N PRO A 198 -11.05 -11.42 -11.67
CA PRO A 198 -12.19 -10.97 -10.86
C PRO A 198 -13.01 -12.13 -10.25
N GLU A 199 -13.07 -13.27 -10.93
CA GLU A 199 -13.80 -14.46 -10.44
C GLU A 199 -13.23 -15.00 -9.13
N TYR A 200 -11.92 -14.83 -8.90
CA TYR A 200 -11.29 -15.22 -7.63
C TYR A 200 -11.97 -14.55 -6.43
N TYR A 201 -12.38 -13.31 -6.59
CA TYR A 201 -13.00 -12.53 -5.50
C TYR A 201 -14.50 -12.66 -5.42
N ARG A 202 -15.12 -13.37 -6.37
CA ARG A 202 -16.56 -13.57 -6.37
C ARG A 202 -16.99 -14.33 -5.11
N GLY A 203 -17.92 -13.74 -4.35
CA GLY A 203 -18.39 -14.31 -3.09
C GLY A 203 -17.50 -14.07 -1.87
N HIS A 204 -16.34 -13.43 -2.03
CA HIS A 204 -15.60 -12.95 -0.87
C HIS A 204 -16.40 -11.88 -0.13
N VAL A 205 -16.34 -11.92 1.18
CA VAL A 205 -17.00 -10.94 2.06
C VAL A 205 -15.95 -10.04 2.68
N PRO A 206 -16.30 -8.79 3.01
CA PRO A 206 -15.40 -7.91 3.75
C PRO A 206 -14.95 -8.54 5.07
N VAL A 207 -13.63 -8.63 5.29
CA VAL A 207 -13.08 -9.16 6.55
C VAL A 207 -13.09 -8.13 7.67
N PHE A 208 -13.23 -6.85 7.32
CA PHE A 208 -13.35 -5.71 8.23
C PHE A 208 -14.72 -5.03 8.09
N ASP A 209 -15.78 -5.83 8.04
CA ASP A 209 -17.14 -5.32 8.08
C ASP A 209 -17.41 -4.75 9.49
N PRO A 210 -17.80 -3.48 9.64
CA PRO A 210 -18.14 -2.88 10.92
C PRO A 210 -19.17 -3.69 11.72
N ALA A 211 -20.09 -4.36 11.06
CA ALA A 211 -21.08 -5.21 11.71
C ALA A 211 -20.45 -6.39 12.48
N ILE A 212 -19.31 -6.91 12.01
CA ILE A 212 -18.56 -7.98 12.68
C ILE A 212 -18.01 -7.50 14.02
N PHE A 213 -17.58 -6.24 14.09
CA PHE A 213 -17.01 -5.61 15.29
C PHE A 213 -18.08 -4.99 16.19
N LYS A 214 -19.37 -5.20 15.91
CA LYS A 214 -20.51 -4.61 16.67
C LYS A 214 -20.40 -3.08 16.76
N THR A 215 -19.95 -2.46 15.69
CA THR A 215 -19.96 -1.01 15.56
C THR A 215 -21.39 -0.49 15.50
N THR A 216 -21.56 0.80 15.74
CA THR A 216 -22.89 1.41 15.67
C THR A 216 -23.41 1.39 14.24
N ARG A 217 -24.74 1.46 14.09
CA ARG A 217 -25.36 1.59 12.75
C ARG A 217 -24.84 2.79 11.99
N GLU A 218 -24.52 3.87 12.70
CA GLU A 218 -23.94 5.07 12.12
C GLU A 218 -22.55 4.80 11.53
N ASP A 219 -21.68 4.04 12.21
CA ASP A 219 -20.38 3.64 11.69
C ASP A 219 -20.52 2.81 10.42
N TYR A 220 -21.50 1.92 10.40
CA TYR A 220 -21.82 1.11 9.23
C TYR A 220 -22.29 1.95 8.04
N GLU A 221 -23.20 2.90 8.26
CA GLU A 221 -23.70 3.79 7.21
C GLU A 221 -22.60 4.65 6.60
N TYR A 222 -21.59 5.03 7.39
CA TYR A 222 -20.44 5.81 6.90
C TYR A 222 -19.30 4.94 6.37
N GLY A 223 -19.09 3.75 6.90
CA GLY A 223 -17.98 2.87 6.55
C GLY A 223 -18.21 2.05 5.28
N TRP A 224 -19.41 1.51 5.13
CA TRP A 224 -19.75 0.59 4.05
C TRP A 224 -20.96 1.10 3.28
N PRO A 225 -20.76 1.63 2.08
CA PRO A 225 -21.89 1.98 1.25
C PRO A 225 -22.69 0.71 0.92
N GLU A 226 -24.02 0.78 1.05
CA GLU A 226 -24.93 -0.27 0.59
C GLU A 226 -24.83 -0.51 -0.93
N GLU A 227 -24.19 0.39 -1.64
CA GLU A 227 -24.01 0.33 -3.08
C GLU A 227 -22.86 -0.59 -3.46
N LYS A 228 -23.06 -1.32 -4.54
CA LYS A 228 -21.99 -2.06 -5.21
C LYS A 228 -20.77 -1.17 -5.44
N PRO A 229 -19.56 -1.71 -5.28
CA PRO A 229 -18.34 -0.99 -5.62
C PRO A 229 -18.42 -0.47 -7.05
N VAL A 230 -18.45 0.86 -7.23
CA VAL A 230 -18.46 1.45 -8.55
C VAL A 230 -17.07 1.37 -9.15
N GLY A 231 -16.92 0.66 -10.28
CA GLY A 231 -15.75 0.74 -11.13
C GLY A 231 -14.47 0.12 -10.57
N GLY A 232 -14.55 -0.77 -9.60
CA GLY A 232 -13.42 -1.65 -9.26
C GLY A 232 -13.38 -2.85 -10.20
N ALA A 233 -12.21 -3.45 -10.40
CA ALA A 233 -12.07 -4.70 -11.15
C ALA A 233 -12.87 -5.86 -10.53
N PHE A 234 -13.55 -5.62 -9.42
CA PHE A 234 -14.23 -6.64 -8.64
C PHE A 234 -15.63 -6.18 -8.28
N ASP A 235 -16.62 -6.94 -8.70
CA ASP A 235 -18.03 -6.76 -8.35
C ASP A 235 -18.31 -7.63 -7.10
N TYR A 236 -18.10 -7.08 -5.91
CA TYR A 236 -18.29 -7.82 -4.67
C TYR A 236 -19.74 -7.77 -4.21
N PRO A 237 -20.32 -8.90 -3.77
CA PRO A 237 -21.58 -8.87 -3.04
C PRO A 237 -21.36 -8.16 -1.69
N VAL A 238 -22.02 -7.04 -1.50
CA VAL A 238 -22.08 -6.38 -0.18
C VAL A 238 -23.04 -7.19 0.70
N ARG A 239 -22.59 -7.62 1.87
CA ARG A 239 -23.51 -8.19 2.87
C ARG A 239 -24.54 -7.11 3.24
N LYS A 240 -25.81 -7.40 3.01
CA LYS A 240 -26.88 -6.63 3.64
C LYS A 240 -26.88 -6.98 5.12
N ALA A 241 -26.87 -5.97 5.98
CA ALA A 241 -27.18 -6.17 7.38
C ALA A 241 -28.64 -6.67 7.47
N ASN A 242 -28.84 -7.81 8.09
CA ASN A 242 -30.17 -8.31 8.45
C ASN A 242 -30.66 -7.58 9.68
#